data_e918fea7d3bb4113829c8d308bc23f92
#
_entry.id   e918fea7d3bb4113829c8d308bc23f92
#
_cell.length_a   1.000
_cell.length_b   1.000
_cell.length_c   1.000
_cell.angle_alpha   90.00
_cell.angle_beta   90.00
_cell.angle_gamma   90.00
#
_symmetry.space_group_name_H-M   'P 1'
#
loop_
_entity.id
_entity.type
_entity.pdbx_description
1 polymer ?
#
loop_
_entity_poly.entity_id
_entity_poly.type
_entity_poly.pdbx_seq_one_letter_code
_entity_poly.pdbx_strand_id
1 'polypeptide(L)'
;MEIVKSLQSQKVIKYFLIVIFGSILLTISAKIKIPFYPVPMTMQTFVVLLMGVTFGWKIGVTTISLYLFEGVIGLPVFAGTPEKGIGLIYFTGPTMGYLIGFLFASFIAGYLNFKTNIFFIFTKLILSVSIIYILGILWLGNLIGWDKPLLQLGVTPFLLAELFKISLLTILAKKLIKFRKFI
;
A
#
# COMPACT_ATOMS: atom_id res chain seq x y z
N MET A 1 2.96 9.35 38.27
CA MET A 1 2.99 10.22 37.09
C MET A 1 4.12 9.86 36.13
N GLU A 2 5.32 9.54 36.59
CA GLU A 2 6.48 9.14 35.75
C GLU A 2 6.30 7.81 35.01
N ILE A 3 5.74 6.79 35.65
CA ILE A 3 5.49 5.47 35.01
C ILE A 3 4.57 5.63 33.80
N VAL A 4 3.51 6.44 33.90
CA VAL A 4 2.59 6.69 32.78
C VAL A 4 3.29 7.39 31.63
N LYS A 5 4.15 8.38 31.92
CA LYS A 5 4.98 9.06 30.89
C LYS A 5 5.97 8.11 30.22
N SER A 6 6.60 7.21 30.98
CA SER A 6 7.52 6.20 30.44
C SER A 6 6.82 5.22 29.50
N LEU A 7 5.65 4.70 29.90
CA LEU A 7 4.85 3.79 29.05
C LEU A 7 4.34 4.46 27.79
N GLN A 8 3.98 5.74 27.89
CA GLN A 8 3.53 6.54 26.73
C GLN A 8 4.67 6.81 25.76
N SER A 9 5.86 7.12 26.28
CA SER A 9 7.08 7.29 25.46
C SER A 9 7.45 6.02 24.73
N GLN A 10 7.40 4.86 25.36
CA GLN A 10 7.69 3.56 24.71
C GLN A 10 6.71 3.25 23.57
N LYS A 11 5.43 3.59 23.72
CA LYS A 11 4.43 3.41 22.64
C LYS A 11 4.74 4.30 21.44
N VAL A 12 5.09 5.56 21.67
CA VAL A 12 5.44 6.50 20.60
C VAL A 12 6.68 6.02 19.83
N ILE A 13 7.71 5.56 20.52
CA ILE A 13 8.92 5.01 19.90
C ILE A 13 8.58 3.78 19.04
N LYS A 14 7.79 2.83 19.56
CA LYS A 14 7.36 1.66 18.80
C LYS A 14 6.59 2.04 17.54
N TYR A 15 5.64 2.99 17.67
CA TYR A 15 4.88 3.52 16.54
C TYR A 15 5.80 4.06 15.45
N PHE A 16 6.74 4.92 15.83
CA PHE A 16 7.70 5.53 14.92
C PHE A 16 8.58 4.49 14.21
N LEU A 17 9.12 3.53 14.94
CA LEU A 17 9.94 2.46 14.38
C LEU A 17 9.15 1.60 13.37
N ILE A 18 7.88 1.29 13.65
CA ILE A 18 7.04 0.51 12.73
C ILE A 18 6.76 1.31 11.45
N VAL A 19 6.51 2.60 11.56
CA VAL A 19 6.25 3.47 10.40
C VAL A 19 7.47 3.55 9.48
N ILE A 20 8.67 3.77 10.05
CA ILE A 20 9.93 3.78 9.27
C ILE A 20 10.18 2.41 8.63
N PHE A 21 10.09 1.34 9.41
CA PHE A 21 10.29 -0.01 8.89
C PHE A 21 9.31 -0.33 7.76
N GLY A 22 8.05 0.07 7.91
CA GLY A 22 7.02 -0.09 6.88
C GLY A 22 7.34 0.69 5.60
N SER A 23 7.86 1.92 5.70
CA SER A 23 8.29 2.70 4.54
C SER A 23 9.48 2.04 3.82
N ILE A 24 10.45 1.52 4.56
CA ILE A 24 11.56 0.74 3.99
C ILE A 24 11.04 -0.51 3.27
N LEU A 25 10.08 -1.24 3.86
CA LEU A 25 9.47 -2.41 3.21
C LEU A 25 8.73 -2.02 1.93
N LEU A 26 8.03 -0.88 1.90
CA LEU A 26 7.38 -0.36 0.70
C LEU A 26 8.41 -0.04 -0.38
N THR A 27 9.51 0.60 -0.02
CA THR A 27 10.62 0.91 -0.93
C THR A 27 11.22 -0.36 -1.53
N ILE A 28 11.51 -1.37 -0.71
CA ILE A 28 12.02 -2.66 -1.19
C ILE A 28 10.99 -3.33 -2.11
N SER A 29 9.72 -3.35 -1.73
CA SER A 29 8.64 -3.95 -2.52
C SER A 29 8.39 -3.24 -3.85
N ALA A 30 8.71 -1.95 -3.94
CA ALA A 30 8.66 -1.18 -5.19
C ALA A 30 9.76 -1.60 -6.19
N LYS A 31 10.89 -2.11 -5.69
CA LYS A 31 12.00 -2.59 -6.54
C LYS A 31 11.77 -4.03 -7.03
N ILE A 32 10.92 -4.80 -6.36
CA ILE A 32 10.45 -6.11 -6.82
C ILE A 32 9.32 -5.86 -7.82
N LYS A 33 9.69 -5.76 -9.11
CA LYS A 33 8.78 -5.36 -10.18
C LYS A 33 8.88 -6.23 -11.42
N ILE A 34 7.74 -6.41 -12.12
CA ILE A 34 7.69 -6.87 -13.51
C ILE A 34 7.37 -5.62 -14.36
N PRO A 35 8.21 -5.30 -15.36
CA PRO A 35 8.11 -4.03 -16.09
C PRO A 35 7.00 -4.05 -17.16
N PHE A 36 5.74 -3.97 -16.75
CA PHE A 36 4.64 -3.67 -17.65
C PHE A 36 4.61 -2.16 -17.98
N TYR A 37 4.07 -1.83 -19.13
CA TYR A 37 3.86 -0.45 -19.57
C TYR A 37 2.36 -0.17 -19.72
N PRO A 38 1.84 0.99 -19.29
CA PRO A 38 2.55 2.14 -18.70
C PRO A 38 2.83 1.98 -17.20
N VAL A 39 2.17 1.05 -16.52
CA VAL A 39 2.24 0.85 -15.06
C VAL A 39 2.97 -0.47 -14.74
N PRO A 40 4.05 -0.46 -13.94
CA PRO A 40 4.73 -1.68 -13.56
C PRO A 40 3.94 -2.46 -12.52
N MET A 41 4.00 -3.79 -12.57
CA MET A 41 3.52 -4.66 -11.51
C MET A 41 4.57 -4.74 -10.41
N THR A 42 4.18 -4.51 -9.15
CA THR A 42 5.08 -4.53 -7.99
C THR A 42 4.51 -5.37 -6.83
N MET A 43 5.35 -5.65 -5.82
CA MET A 43 4.89 -6.25 -4.56
C MET A 43 4.29 -5.22 -3.59
N GLN A 44 4.21 -3.93 -3.95
CA GLN A 44 3.76 -2.86 -3.06
C GLN A 44 2.34 -3.05 -2.54
N THR A 45 1.40 -3.48 -3.37
CA THR A 45 0.00 -3.70 -2.97
C THR A 45 -0.11 -4.70 -1.81
N PHE A 46 0.72 -5.74 -1.81
CA PHE A 46 0.81 -6.69 -0.69
C PHE A 46 1.26 -5.98 0.59
N VAL A 47 2.32 -5.18 0.54
CA VAL A 47 2.85 -4.47 1.73
C VAL A 47 1.87 -3.41 2.23
N VAL A 48 1.20 -2.69 1.33
CA VAL A 48 0.14 -1.71 1.67
C VAL A 48 -0.96 -2.35 2.50
N LEU A 49 -1.51 -3.48 2.01
CA LEU A 49 -2.55 -4.22 2.72
C LEU A 49 -2.01 -4.84 4.02
N LEU A 50 -0.77 -5.38 3.98
CA LEU A 50 -0.09 -5.95 5.15
C LEU A 50 0.01 -4.95 6.29
N MET A 51 0.44 -3.71 6.02
CA MET A 51 0.54 -2.66 7.04
C MET A 51 -0.81 -2.34 7.67
N GLY A 52 -1.87 -2.19 6.86
CA GLY A 52 -3.23 -1.98 7.35
C GLY A 52 -3.73 -3.14 8.21
N VAL A 53 -3.63 -4.38 7.72
CA VAL A 53 -4.09 -5.59 8.43
C VAL A 53 -3.34 -5.78 9.73
N THR A 54 -2.01 -5.66 9.71
CA THR A 54 -1.14 -6.00 10.84
C THR A 54 -1.20 -4.96 11.96
N PHE A 55 -1.15 -3.66 11.61
CA PHE A 55 -0.97 -2.59 12.58
C PHE A 55 -2.17 -1.65 12.69
N GLY A 56 -3.20 -1.86 11.87
CA GLY A 56 -4.41 -1.04 11.85
C GLY A 56 -4.26 0.22 11.00
N TRP A 57 -5.40 0.92 10.80
CA TRP A 57 -5.49 2.03 9.86
C TRP A 57 -4.58 3.22 10.19
N LYS A 58 -4.40 3.56 11.46
CA LYS A 58 -3.56 4.70 11.87
C LYS A 58 -2.12 4.51 11.41
N ILE A 59 -1.51 3.40 11.79
CA ILE A 59 -0.12 3.11 11.41
C ILE A 59 -0.01 2.86 9.91
N GLY A 60 -0.95 2.12 9.33
CA GLY A 60 -0.96 1.86 7.88
C GLY A 60 -0.95 3.16 7.09
N VAL A 61 -1.91 4.07 7.34
CA VAL A 61 -1.98 5.36 6.62
C VAL A 61 -0.74 6.22 6.89
N THR A 62 -0.27 6.31 8.15
CA THR A 62 0.95 7.08 8.46
C THR A 62 2.17 6.55 7.72
N THR A 63 2.30 5.21 7.61
CA THR A 63 3.39 4.58 6.86
C THR A 63 3.35 4.93 5.37
N ILE A 64 2.16 4.83 4.76
CA ILE A 64 2.00 5.18 3.34
C ILE A 64 2.25 6.69 3.14
N SER A 65 1.76 7.54 4.04
CA SER A 65 2.00 8.99 3.98
C SER A 65 3.48 9.33 4.06
N LEU A 66 4.23 8.68 4.96
CA LEU A 66 5.69 8.84 5.06
C LEU A 66 6.36 8.41 3.75
N TYR A 67 6.02 7.22 3.22
CA TYR A 67 6.55 6.71 1.97
C TYR A 67 6.31 7.66 0.78
N LEU A 68 5.10 8.22 0.67
CA LEU A 68 4.79 9.21 -0.37
C LEU A 68 5.57 10.51 -0.17
N PHE A 69 5.70 10.96 1.08
CA PHE A 69 6.49 12.16 1.42
C PHE A 69 7.97 11.97 1.07
N GLU A 70 8.56 10.82 1.39
CA GLU A 70 9.93 10.47 1.00
C GLU A 70 10.12 10.59 -0.53
N GLY A 71 9.14 10.13 -1.31
CA GLY A 71 9.16 10.26 -2.76
C GLY A 71 9.01 11.72 -3.23
N VAL A 72 8.17 12.54 -2.56
CA VAL A 72 7.98 13.97 -2.89
C VAL A 72 9.27 14.76 -2.68
N ILE A 73 10.02 14.50 -1.61
CA ILE A 73 11.31 15.18 -1.33
C ILE A 73 12.47 14.66 -2.20
N GLY A 74 12.19 13.73 -3.12
CA GLY A 74 13.18 13.28 -4.11
C GLY A 74 13.94 12.02 -3.77
N LEU A 75 13.58 11.28 -2.69
CA LEU A 75 14.17 9.96 -2.43
C LEU A 75 13.70 8.95 -3.49
N PRO A 76 14.59 8.10 -4.03
CA PRO A 76 14.25 7.17 -5.11
C PRO A 76 13.49 5.93 -4.61
N VAL A 77 12.38 6.14 -3.88
CA VAL A 77 11.62 5.08 -3.20
C VAL A 77 10.62 4.38 -4.13
N PHE A 78 10.18 5.02 -5.21
CA PHE A 78 9.14 4.48 -6.10
C PHE A 78 9.68 3.48 -7.13
N ALA A 79 8.76 2.76 -7.78
CA ALA A 79 9.07 1.81 -8.84
C ALA A 79 9.57 2.54 -10.10
N GLY A 80 10.80 2.20 -10.56
CA GLY A 80 11.41 2.82 -11.74
C GLY A 80 12.09 4.16 -11.47
N THR A 81 12.28 4.55 -10.20
CA THR A 81 13.14 5.66 -9.85
C THR A 81 14.60 5.20 -9.77
N PRO A 82 15.57 6.04 -10.21
CA PRO A 82 15.40 7.42 -10.69
C PRO A 82 14.99 7.58 -12.17
N GLU A 83 15.00 6.53 -13.00
CA GLU A 83 14.85 6.61 -14.46
C GLU A 83 13.53 7.25 -14.92
N LYS A 84 12.45 7.06 -14.14
CA LYS A 84 11.12 7.65 -14.40
C LYS A 84 10.92 9.02 -13.73
N GLY A 85 12.01 9.65 -13.29
CA GLY A 85 11.99 10.90 -12.52
C GLY A 85 11.94 10.68 -11.02
N ILE A 86 12.24 11.73 -10.26
CA ILE A 86 12.24 11.79 -8.80
C ILE A 86 11.46 13.01 -8.32
N GLY A 87 11.05 13.00 -7.06
CA GLY A 87 10.29 14.10 -6.48
C GLY A 87 8.91 14.25 -7.12
N LEU A 88 8.44 15.48 -7.22
CA LEU A 88 7.12 15.82 -7.75
C LEU A 88 6.89 15.36 -9.20
N ILE A 89 7.97 15.30 -10.00
CA ILE A 89 7.86 14.84 -11.40
C ILE A 89 7.32 13.41 -11.49
N TYR A 90 7.66 12.53 -10.56
CA TYR A 90 7.14 11.16 -10.54
C TYR A 90 5.60 11.12 -10.42
N PHE A 91 5.02 12.09 -9.73
CA PHE A 91 3.57 12.16 -9.51
C PHE A 91 2.79 12.65 -10.75
N THR A 92 3.44 13.17 -11.77
CA THR A 92 2.80 13.44 -13.07
C THR A 92 2.70 12.19 -13.96
N GLY A 93 3.33 11.10 -13.55
CA GLY A 93 3.35 9.84 -14.29
C GLY A 93 2.11 8.97 -14.09
N PRO A 94 2.02 7.84 -14.82
CA PRO A 94 0.83 6.97 -14.87
C PRO A 94 0.52 6.25 -13.55
N THR A 95 1.44 6.21 -12.60
CA THR A 95 1.29 5.49 -11.33
C THR A 95 0.66 6.31 -10.21
N MET A 96 0.48 7.62 -10.40
CA MET A 96 0.02 8.54 -9.34
C MET A 96 -1.31 8.12 -8.71
N GLY A 97 -2.31 7.79 -9.53
CA GLY A 97 -3.63 7.35 -9.02
C GLY A 97 -3.54 6.10 -8.15
N TYR A 98 -2.67 5.15 -8.51
CA TYR A 98 -2.42 3.94 -7.71
C TYR A 98 -1.75 4.28 -6.38
N LEU A 99 -0.80 5.22 -6.37
CA LEU A 99 -0.12 5.66 -5.14
C LEU A 99 -1.10 6.34 -4.17
N ILE A 100 -2.00 7.18 -4.67
CA ILE A 100 -3.10 7.73 -3.85
C ILE A 100 -3.99 6.60 -3.35
N GLY A 101 -4.30 5.64 -4.21
CA GLY A 101 -5.07 4.45 -3.85
C GLY A 101 -4.48 3.65 -2.69
N PHE A 102 -3.15 3.65 -2.51
CA PHE A 102 -2.48 2.99 -1.38
C PHE A 102 -2.92 3.54 -0.02
N LEU A 103 -3.12 4.86 0.11
CA LEU A 103 -3.63 5.47 1.34
C LEU A 103 -5.00 4.91 1.72
N PHE A 104 -5.93 4.92 0.76
CA PHE A 104 -7.29 4.43 0.98
C PHE A 104 -7.34 2.92 1.21
N ALA A 105 -6.57 2.13 0.45
CA ALA A 105 -6.51 0.68 0.61
C ALA A 105 -5.96 0.29 1.99
N SER A 106 -4.90 0.95 2.45
CA SER A 106 -4.34 0.73 3.79
C SER A 106 -5.31 1.15 4.89
N PHE A 107 -6.04 2.26 4.70
CA PHE A 107 -7.09 2.69 5.62
C PHE A 107 -8.20 1.64 5.72
N ILE A 108 -8.78 1.21 4.58
CA ILE A 108 -9.85 0.22 4.55
C ILE A 108 -9.38 -1.11 5.16
N ALA A 109 -8.23 -1.64 4.74
CA ALA A 109 -7.67 -2.86 5.30
C ALA A 109 -7.37 -2.73 6.80
N GLY A 110 -6.96 -1.57 7.27
CA GLY A 110 -6.69 -1.32 8.68
C GLY A 110 -7.93 -1.14 9.54
N TYR A 111 -9.02 -0.63 8.97
CA TYR A 111 -10.28 -0.39 9.66
C TYR A 111 -11.12 -1.67 9.80
N LEU A 112 -11.07 -2.55 8.80
CA LEU A 112 -11.89 -3.75 8.75
C LEU A 112 -11.53 -4.75 9.87
N ASN A 113 -12.56 -5.45 10.36
CA ASN A 113 -12.39 -6.54 11.32
C ASN A 113 -12.11 -7.87 10.58
N PHE A 114 -11.01 -8.53 10.90
CA PHE A 114 -10.59 -9.81 10.32
C PHE A 114 -10.82 -11.02 11.25
N LYS A 115 -11.58 -10.85 12.35
CA LYS A 115 -12.03 -11.95 13.21
C LYS A 115 -13.26 -12.64 12.61
N THR A 116 -13.14 -13.14 11.38
CA THR A 116 -14.21 -13.80 10.62
C THR A 116 -13.67 -15.05 9.95
N ASN A 117 -14.50 -15.74 9.17
CA ASN A 117 -14.02 -16.88 8.38
C ASN A 117 -13.12 -16.40 7.21
N ILE A 118 -12.38 -17.34 6.60
CA ILE A 118 -11.38 -17.05 5.59
C ILE A 118 -11.97 -16.42 4.32
N PHE A 119 -13.18 -16.81 3.95
CA PHE A 119 -13.88 -16.27 2.79
C PHE A 119 -14.16 -14.78 2.93
N PHE A 120 -14.69 -14.36 4.09
CA PHE A 120 -14.93 -12.92 4.35
C PHE A 120 -13.63 -12.12 4.48
N ILE A 121 -12.54 -12.73 4.97
CA ILE A 121 -11.23 -12.08 4.98
C ILE A 121 -10.79 -11.79 3.54
N PHE A 122 -10.87 -12.78 2.67
CA PHE A 122 -10.50 -12.66 1.26
C PHE A 122 -11.32 -11.55 0.56
N THR A 123 -12.66 -11.56 0.72
CA THR A 123 -13.54 -10.53 0.14
C THR A 123 -13.19 -9.12 0.63
N LYS A 124 -12.90 -8.96 1.93
CA LYS A 124 -12.50 -7.67 2.51
C LYS A 124 -11.19 -7.16 1.93
N LEU A 125 -10.23 -8.04 1.67
CA LEU A 125 -8.96 -7.67 1.05
C LEU A 125 -9.14 -7.32 -0.43
N ILE A 126 -10.00 -8.02 -1.16
CA ILE A 126 -10.40 -7.64 -2.53
C ILE A 126 -10.99 -6.23 -2.52
N LEU A 127 -11.95 -5.94 -1.65
CA LEU A 127 -12.54 -4.60 -1.54
C LEU A 127 -11.51 -3.52 -1.21
N SER A 128 -10.54 -3.85 -0.35
CA SER A 128 -9.47 -2.91 0.00
C SER A 128 -8.55 -2.62 -1.19
N VAL A 129 -8.20 -3.63 -1.99
CA VAL A 129 -7.30 -3.44 -3.14
C VAL A 129 -8.01 -2.82 -4.34
N SER A 130 -9.33 -3.03 -4.49
CA SER A 130 -10.10 -2.48 -5.61
C SER A 130 -10.02 -0.96 -5.70
N ILE A 131 -9.92 -0.25 -4.57
CA ILE A 131 -9.78 1.20 -4.56
C ILE A 131 -8.48 1.68 -5.23
N ILE A 132 -7.41 0.88 -5.14
CA ILE A 132 -6.14 1.18 -5.81
C ILE A 132 -6.35 1.22 -7.33
N TYR A 133 -7.04 0.21 -7.86
CA TYR A 133 -7.31 0.11 -9.29
C TYR A 133 -8.33 1.14 -9.77
N ILE A 134 -9.37 1.43 -8.98
CA ILE A 134 -10.35 2.47 -9.31
C ILE A 134 -9.64 3.82 -9.47
N LEU A 135 -8.87 4.25 -8.46
CA LEU A 135 -8.16 5.53 -8.53
C LEU A 135 -7.04 5.51 -9.58
N GLY A 136 -6.39 4.36 -9.76
CA GLY A 136 -5.37 4.17 -10.80
C GLY A 136 -5.93 4.36 -12.20
N ILE A 137 -7.07 3.74 -12.53
CA ILE A 137 -7.72 3.86 -13.84
C ILE A 137 -8.29 5.26 -14.06
N LEU A 138 -8.90 5.87 -13.06
CA LEU A 138 -9.38 7.25 -13.15
C LEU A 138 -8.24 8.21 -13.50
N TRP A 139 -7.09 8.07 -12.86
CA TRP A 139 -5.91 8.87 -13.16
C TRP A 139 -5.35 8.56 -14.55
N LEU A 140 -5.20 7.27 -14.87
CA LEU A 140 -4.64 6.83 -16.13
C LEU A 140 -5.51 7.32 -17.32
N GLY A 141 -6.83 7.24 -17.21
CA GLY A 141 -7.76 7.75 -18.22
C GLY A 141 -7.63 9.25 -18.46
N ASN A 142 -7.43 10.03 -17.40
CA ASN A 142 -7.18 11.47 -17.53
C ASN A 142 -5.81 11.78 -18.12
N LEU A 143 -4.83 10.88 -17.95
CA LEU A 143 -3.46 11.09 -18.42
C LEU A 143 -3.27 10.71 -19.89
N ILE A 144 -3.78 9.53 -20.32
CA ILE A 144 -3.53 8.98 -21.65
C ILE A 144 -4.74 8.97 -22.56
N GLY A 145 -5.92 9.41 -22.05
CA GLY A 145 -7.20 9.44 -22.77
C GLY A 145 -8.10 8.26 -22.47
N TRP A 146 -9.41 8.52 -22.47
CA TRP A 146 -10.45 7.54 -22.17
C TRP A 146 -10.79 6.63 -23.38
N ASP A 147 -10.27 6.96 -24.55
CA ASP A 147 -10.35 6.17 -25.79
C ASP A 147 -9.41 4.95 -25.78
N LYS A 148 -8.45 4.90 -24.86
CA LYS A 148 -7.49 3.81 -24.74
C LYS A 148 -8.06 2.62 -23.96
N PRO A 149 -7.54 1.39 -24.18
CA PRO A 149 -7.99 0.19 -23.47
C PRO A 149 -7.46 0.17 -22.04
N LEU A 150 -7.94 1.10 -21.19
CA LEU A 150 -7.43 1.36 -19.85
C LEU A 150 -7.39 0.13 -18.94
N LEU A 151 -8.43 -0.71 -19.00
CA LEU A 151 -8.48 -1.94 -18.20
C LEU A 151 -7.38 -2.93 -18.61
N GLN A 152 -7.08 -3.05 -19.89
CA GLN A 152 -6.02 -3.93 -20.40
C GLN A 152 -4.63 -3.40 -20.04
N LEU A 153 -4.49 -2.08 -19.93
CA LEU A 153 -3.21 -1.43 -19.60
C LEU A 153 -2.96 -1.34 -18.09
N GLY A 154 -4.00 -1.15 -17.30
CA GLY A 154 -3.86 -0.78 -15.89
C GLY A 154 -4.47 -1.77 -14.88
N VAL A 155 -5.15 -2.84 -15.31
CA VAL A 155 -5.79 -3.82 -14.41
C VAL A 155 -5.47 -5.26 -14.81
N THR A 156 -5.84 -5.65 -16.03
CA THR A 156 -5.82 -7.07 -16.47
C THR A 156 -4.48 -7.76 -16.24
N PRO A 157 -3.31 -7.16 -16.56
CA PRO A 157 -2.02 -7.81 -16.36
C PRO A 157 -1.70 -8.13 -14.90
N PHE A 158 -2.34 -7.42 -13.97
CA PHE A 158 -2.05 -7.52 -12.54
C PHE A 158 -2.94 -8.51 -11.81
N LEU A 159 -4.11 -8.87 -12.36
CA LEU A 159 -5.15 -9.63 -11.68
C LEU A 159 -4.64 -10.95 -11.07
N LEU A 160 -3.86 -11.73 -11.84
CA LEU A 160 -3.35 -13.02 -11.35
C LEU A 160 -2.38 -12.83 -10.17
N ALA A 161 -1.48 -11.85 -10.27
CA ALA A 161 -0.55 -11.56 -9.19
C ALA A 161 -1.26 -10.99 -7.95
N GLU A 162 -2.30 -10.16 -8.15
CA GLU A 162 -3.11 -9.66 -7.04
C GLU A 162 -3.88 -10.77 -6.34
N LEU A 163 -4.47 -11.70 -7.07
CA LEU A 163 -5.13 -12.87 -6.49
C LEU A 163 -4.16 -13.69 -5.63
N PHE A 164 -2.94 -13.90 -6.10
CA PHE A 164 -1.90 -14.59 -5.34
C PHE A 164 -1.56 -13.83 -4.04
N LYS A 165 -1.29 -12.52 -4.12
CA LYS A 165 -0.94 -11.67 -2.97
C LYS A 165 -2.07 -11.63 -1.93
N ILE A 166 -3.32 -11.45 -2.39
CA ILE A 166 -4.50 -11.42 -1.54
C ILE A 166 -4.72 -12.77 -0.86
N SER A 167 -4.56 -13.87 -1.59
CA SER A 167 -4.68 -15.23 -1.04
C SER A 167 -3.64 -15.49 0.05
N LEU A 168 -2.38 -15.12 -0.20
CA LEU A 168 -1.31 -15.24 0.77
C LEU A 168 -1.60 -14.42 2.03
N LEU A 169 -2.02 -13.16 1.87
CA LEU A 169 -2.35 -12.29 2.99
C LEU A 169 -3.59 -12.79 3.75
N THR A 170 -4.57 -13.36 3.06
CA THR A 170 -5.77 -13.96 3.66
C THR A 170 -5.41 -15.08 4.64
N ILE A 171 -4.48 -15.97 4.25
CA ILE A 171 -3.99 -17.06 5.10
C ILE A 171 -3.28 -16.49 6.34
N LEU A 172 -2.48 -15.44 6.16
CA LEU A 172 -1.69 -14.83 7.22
C LEU A 172 -2.49 -13.91 8.14
N ALA A 173 -3.60 -13.33 7.67
CA ALA A 173 -4.33 -12.25 8.32
C ALA A 173 -4.70 -12.54 9.78
N LYS A 174 -5.18 -13.75 10.09
CA LYS A 174 -5.55 -14.15 11.47
C LYS A 174 -4.37 -14.15 12.44
N LYS A 175 -3.15 -14.43 11.95
CA LYS A 175 -1.92 -14.36 12.75
C LYS A 175 -1.47 -12.92 12.90
N LEU A 176 -1.49 -12.17 11.80
CA LEU A 176 -1.00 -10.80 11.72
C LEU A 176 -1.82 -9.81 12.56
N ILE A 177 -3.14 -9.94 12.61
CA ILE A 177 -4.00 -9.04 13.40
C ILE A 177 -3.68 -9.07 14.91
N LYS A 178 -3.04 -10.13 15.39
CA LYS A 178 -2.62 -10.22 16.80
C LYS A 178 -1.60 -9.13 17.15
N PHE A 179 -0.80 -8.68 16.18
CA PHE A 179 0.19 -7.62 16.40
C PHE A 179 -0.43 -6.25 16.71
N ARG A 180 -1.71 -6.01 16.35
CA ARG A 180 -2.43 -4.79 16.75
C ARG A 180 -2.48 -4.58 18.27
N LYS A 181 -2.35 -5.66 19.06
CA LYS A 181 -2.38 -5.59 20.54
C LYS A 181 -1.06 -5.11 21.14
N PHE A 182 0.03 -5.11 20.38
CA PHE A 182 1.37 -4.73 20.87
C PHE A 182 1.66 -3.23 20.73
N ILE A 183 0.71 -2.47 20.21
CA ILE A 183 0.76 -1.04 19.96
C ILE A 183 -0.32 -0.32 20.73
#